data_98d4ea295cda10df879e02457dccf08f
#
_entry.id   98d4ea295cda10df879e02457dccf08f
#
_cell.length_a   1.000
_cell.length_b   1.000
_cell.length_c   1.000
_cell.angle_alpha   90.00
_cell.angle_beta   90.00
_cell.angle_gamma   90.00
#
_symmetry.space_group_name_H-M   'P 1'
#
loop_
_entity.id
_entity.type
_entity.pdbx_description
1 polymer ?
#
loop_
_entity_poly.entity_id
_entity_poly.type
_entity_poly.pdbx_seq_one_letter_code
_entity_poly.pdbx_strand_id
1 'polypeptide(L)'
;MNWLDSAISFISPKLGAKRAAWRNYADELRNYDAGNYGRLNAGWRATNNSAEITDRMSRETVRARARDLERNSDIMNSVILSYKRNVVGHGYQIQAATTNSSLNKQLEELWIQWCKPRNCDVTGTQSMNDILRMIVRRKKVDGGILILKRYTKDGMIPFKLQALEVDELDNMQTGPNEKGNRVVGGIEYNRHNRPVGYWIRQYQIDGYTIAEPVYIPAKDMIFIFEKRRPSQIREMSDMACTVPRVRDTNEFMTAVSVKERIAACLSVFIKKQLPPVGMGRSGSNSGNAGQKEYDGKTLTPGMIKELNAGDEVQVVNPTGQATDAASFTKLHQRMIGAGQGLSYEATSRDMSETNYASARQGAIEDELTYAEEEERLMTALDEIYETFVISCVLA
;
A
#
# COMPACT_ATOMS: atom_id res chain seq x y z
N MET A 1 24.79 2.59 37.69
CA MET A 1 24.77 3.00 39.12
C MET A 1 26.19 3.41 39.47
N ASN A 2 26.42 4.61 39.97
CA ASN A 2 27.75 5.04 40.43
C ASN A 2 28.00 4.39 41.80
N TRP A 3 29.27 4.05 42.11
CA TRP A 3 29.67 3.43 43.38
C TRP A 3 29.16 4.18 44.62
N LEU A 4 29.08 5.53 44.52
CA LEU A 4 28.50 6.40 45.56
C LEU A 4 27.00 6.14 45.83
N ASP A 5 26.24 5.77 44.79
CA ASP A 5 24.81 5.45 44.94
C ASP A 5 24.61 4.08 45.61
N SER A 6 25.49 3.14 45.32
CA SER A 6 25.49 1.83 45.95
C SER A 6 25.86 1.96 47.43
N ALA A 7 26.84 2.82 47.79
CA ALA A 7 27.22 3.07 49.15
C ALA A 7 26.11 3.78 49.95
N ILE A 8 25.47 4.82 49.38
CA ILE A 8 24.38 5.55 50.02
C ILE A 8 23.13 4.68 50.19
N SER A 9 22.80 3.81 49.20
CA SER A 9 21.66 2.91 49.29
C SER A 9 21.91 1.79 50.31
N PHE A 10 23.17 1.41 50.55
CA PHE A 10 23.54 0.45 51.60
C PHE A 10 23.42 1.05 53.02
N ILE A 11 23.89 2.30 53.20
CA ILE A 11 23.86 2.98 54.53
C ILE A 11 22.44 3.48 54.82
N SER A 12 21.71 3.97 53.86
CA SER A 12 20.34 4.47 54.03
C SER A 12 19.51 4.22 52.75
N PRO A 13 18.71 3.12 52.71
CA PRO A 13 17.87 2.80 51.57
C PRO A 13 16.89 3.93 51.14
N LYS A 14 16.43 4.70 52.15
CA LYS A 14 15.50 5.83 51.96
C LYS A 14 16.14 7.01 51.21
N LEU A 15 17.40 7.31 51.53
CA LEU A 15 18.17 8.35 50.86
C LEU A 15 18.63 7.85 49.46
N GLY A 16 18.97 6.61 49.30
CA GLY A 16 19.27 5.99 48.03
C GLY A 16 18.11 6.02 47.06
N ALA A 17 16.90 5.67 47.50
CA ALA A 17 15.68 5.76 46.70
C ALA A 17 15.33 7.17 46.31
N LYS A 18 15.44 8.15 47.25
CA LYS A 18 15.20 9.56 46.96
C LYS A 18 16.19 10.13 45.94
N ARG A 19 17.45 9.75 46.01
CA ARG A 19 18.49 10.18 45.09
C ARG A 19 18.34 9.55 43.70
N ALA A 20 17.92 8.29 43.63
CA ALA A 20 17.59 7.62 42.37
C ALA A 20 16.38 8.27 41.68
N ALA A 21 15.34 8.63 42.47
CA ALA A 21 14.18 9.35 41.96
C ALA A 21 14.54 10.72 41.38
N TRP A 22 15.41 11.49 42.10
CA TRP A 22 15.88 12.78 41.59
C TRP A 22 16.74 12.69 40.34
N ARG A 23 17.53 11.62 40.19
CA ARG A 23 18.27 11.39 38.94
C ARG A 23 17.36 11.04 37.77
N ASN A 24 16.42 10.11 37.98
CA ASN A 24 15.44 9.79 36.95
C ASN A 24 14.66 11.03 36.52
N TYR A 25 14.27 11.88 37.50
CA TYR A 25 13.61 13.18 37.21
C TYR A 25 14.53 14.15 36.44
N ALA A 26 15.83 14.22 36.81
CA ALA A 26 16.79 15.06 36.09
C ALA A 26 17.12 14.53 34.68
N ASP A 27 17.09 13.22 34.46
CA ASP A 27 17.28 12.59 33.16
C ASP A 27 16.03 12.76 32.28
N GLU A 28 14.83 12.67 32.85
CA GLU A 28 13.57 12.98 32.16
C GLU A 28 13.47 14.44 31.69
N LEU A 29 13.96 15.38 32.52
CA LEU A 29 13.98 16.80 32.15
C LEU A 29 14.98 17.18 31.06
N ARG A 30 15.94 16.31 30.75
CA ARG A 30 17.02 16.58 29.78
C ARG A 30 16.85 15.94 28.41
N ASN A 31 15.97 14.96 28.28
CA ASN A 31 15.81 14.17 27.06
C ASN A 31 14.38 14.28 26.53
N TYR A 32 14.25 14.30 25.21
CA TYR A 32 12.95 14.07 24.58
C TYR A 32 12.52 12.62 24.85
N ASP A 33 11.25 12.41 25.21
CA ASP A 33 10.69 11.06 25.43
C ASP A 33 10.87 10.15 24.22
N ALA A 34 10.78 10.71 23.02
CA ALA A 34 11.03 10.00 21.77
C ALA A 34 12.47 9.48 21.61
N GLY A 35 13.43 10.10 22.32
CA GLY A 35 14.85 9.67 22.33
C GLY A 35 15.22 8.77 23.51
N ASN A 36 14.28 8.40 24.36
CA ASN A 36 14.52 7.62 25.54
C ASN A 36 14.64 6.11 25.18
N TYR A 37 15.72 5.47 25.64
CA TYR A 37 15.97 4.02 25.49
C TYR A 37 15.46 3.19 26.69
N GLY A 38 14.47 3.69 27.42
CA GLY A 38 13.84 2.98 28.53
C GLY A 38 13.13 1.71 28.09
N ARG A 39 12.66 0.92 29.08
CA ARG A 39 12.03 -0.39 28.87
C ARG A 39 10.90 -0.38 27.82
N LEU A 40 10.13 0.69 27.75
CA LEU A 40 9.02 0.82 26.79
C LEU A 40 9.51 0.94 25.34
N ASN A 41 10.68 1.55 25.12
CA ASN A 41 11.24 1.79 23.80
C ASN A 41 12.36 0.79 23.44
N ALA A 42 12.66 -0.20 24.29
CA ALA A 42 13.76 -1.14 24.08
C ALA A 42 13.61 -2.00 22.80
N GLY A 43 12.38 -2.23 22.35
CA GLY A 43 12.07 -2.91 21.09
C GLY A 43 12.07 -2.02 19.85
N TRP A 44 12.14 -0.71 20.02
CA TRP A 44 12.09 0.26 18.91
C TRP A 44 13.49 0.48 18.32
N ARG A 45 13.80 -0.31 17.30
CA ARG A 45 15.12 -0.28 16.62
C ARG A 45 15.05 0.65 15.40
N ALA A 46 15.09 1.96 15.64
CA ALA A 46 15.22 2.95 14.57
C ALA A 46 16.71 3.24 14.30
N THR A 47 17.10 3.33 13.03
CA THR A 47 18.46 3.65 12.61
C THR A 47 18.48 4.97 11.84
N ASN A 48 19.46 5.81 12.12
CA ASN A 48 19.64 7.09 11.42
C ASN A 48 20.55 6.91 10.18
N ASN A 49 20.03 6.24 9.16
CA ASN A 49 20.72 5.99 7.89
C ASN A 49 20.18 6.91 6.77
N SER A 50 20.88 6.94 5.62
CA SER A 50 20.35 7.56 4.40
C SER A 50 19.07 6.84 3.97
N ALA A 51 18.21 7.55 3.22
CA ALA A 51 16.95 6.97 2.76
C ALA A 51 17.17 5.69 1.95
N GLU A 52 18.15 5.68 1.05
CA GLU A 52 18.40 4.51 0.21
C GLU A 52 18.81 3.27 1.01
N ILE A 53 19.66 3.44 2.05
CA ILE A 53 20.04 2.31 2.92
C ILE A 53 18.82 1.77 3.69
N THR A 54 17.96 2.66 4.15
CA THR A 54 16.74 2.27 4.91
C THR A 54 15.74 1.56 4.02
N ASP A 55 15.52 2.09 2.81
CA ASP A 55 14.40 1.70 1.95
C ASP A 55 14.73 0.51 1.06
N ARG A 56 16.00 0.38 0.62
CA ARG A 56 16.45 -0.62 -0.35
C ARG A 56 16.04 -2.05 0.02
N MET A 57 16.20 -2.43 1.29
CA MET A 57 15.92 -3.81 1.75
C MET A 57 14.43 -4.14 1.77
N SER A 58 13.58 -3.11 1.89
CA SER A 58 12.13 -3.29 2.05
C SER A 58 11.34 -2.97 0.78
N ARG A 59 11.94 -2.23 -0.16
CA ARG A 59 11.27 -1.67 -1.35
C ARG A 59 10.49 -2.70 -2.14
N GLU A 60 11.13 -3.77 -2.54
CA GLU A 60 10.50 -4.83 -3.36
C GLU A 60 9.39 -5.55 -2.60
N THR A 61 9.62 -5.85 -1.32
CA THR A 61 8.62 -6.52 -0.49
C THR A 61 7.39 -5.64 -0.26
N VAL A 62 7.59 -4.35 0.02
CA VAL A 62 6.49 -3.39 0.22
C VAL A 62 5.68 -3.25 -1.07
N ARG A 63 6.35 -3.11 -2.22
CA ARG A 63 5.71 -3.04 -3.53
C ARG A 63 4.91 -4.31 -3.85
N ALA A 64 5.49 -5.49 -3.63
CA ALA A 64 4.78 -6.76 -3.85
C ALA A 64 3.52 -6.87 -2.99
N ARG A 65 3.58 -6.47 -1.71
CA ARG A 65 2.44 -6.45 -0.79
C ARG A 65 1.40 -5.40 -1.19
N ALA A 66 1.82 -4.23 -1.65
CA ALA A 66 0.91 -3.19 -2.14
C ALA A 66 0.16 -3.67 -3.40
N ARG A 67 0.83 -4.33 -4.33
CA ARG A 67 0.23 -4.96 -5.52
C ARG A 67 -0.72 -6.10 -5.17
N ASP A 68 -0.41 -6.87 -4.14
CA ASP A 68 -1.31 -7.92 -3.65
C ASP A 68 -2.61 -7.32 -3.11
N LEU A 69 -2.51 -6.31 -2.24
CA LEU A 69 -3.68 -5.62 -1.71
C LEU A 69 -4.45 -4.83 -2.77
N GLU A 70 -3.78 -4.30 -3.80
CA GLU A 70 -4.46 -3.69 -4.94
C GLU A 70 -5.43 -4.66 -5.62
N ARG A 71 -5.06 -5.94 -5.72
CA ARG A 71 -5.90 -6.98 -6.33
C ARG A 71 -6.97 -7.52 -5.39
N ASN A 72 -6.66 -7.60 -4.09
CA ASN A 72 -7.41 -8.40 -3.13
C ASN A 72 -8.08 -7.57 -2.03
N SER A 73 -7.99 -6.23 -2.04
CA SER A 73 -8.61 -5.37 -1.02
C SER A 73 -9.50 -4.30 -1.63
N ASP A 74 -10.75 -4.29 -1.21
CA ASP A 74 -11.75 -3.29 -1.60
C ASP A 74 -11.33 -1.89 -1.14
N ILE A 75 -10.84 -1.77 0.11
CA ILE A 75 -10.42 -0.49 0.69
C ILE A 75 -9.23 0.08 -0.07
N MET A 76 -8.21 -0.75 -0.34
CA MET A 76 -7.04 -0.33 -1.11
C MET A 76 -7.44 0.15 -2.51
N ASN A 77 -8.29 -0.63 -3.19
CA ASN A 77 -8.77 -0.25 -4.51
C ASN A 77 -9.62 1.02 -4.48
N SER A 78 -10.43 1.25 -3.43
CA SER A 78 -11.21 2.50 -3.26
C SER A 78 -10.30 3.72 -3.18
N VAL A 79 -9.23 3.65 -2.38
CA VAL A 79 -8.21 4.72 -2.28
C VAL A 79 -7.59 5.01 -3.65
N ILE A 80 -7.12 3.98 -4.36
CA ILE A 80 -6.50 4.13 -5.68
C ILE A 80 -7.47 4.72 -6.70
N LEU A 81 -8.73 4.29 -6.69
CA LEU A 81 -9.77 4.83 -7.56
C LEU A 81 -10.09 6.29 -7.25
N SER A 82 -10.03 6.70 -5.98
CA SER A 82 -10.23 8.08 -5.57
C SER A 82 -9.16 8.99 -6.20
N TYR A 83 -7.89 8.63 -6.06
CA TYR A 83 -6.80 9.37 -6.72
C TYR A 83 -6.93 9.39 -8.24
N LYS A 84 -7.12 8.22 -8.86
CA LYS A 84 -7.24 8.13 -10.32
C LYS A 84 -8.35 8.99 -10.91
N ARG A 85 -9.49 9.07 -10.20
CA ARG A 85 -10.65 9.84 -10.67
C ARG A 85 -10.49 11.33 -10.46
N ASN A 86 -9.95 11.74 -9.32
CA ASN A 86 -9.87 13.15 -8.97
C ASN A 86 -8.64 13.82 -9.56
N VAL A 87 -7.49 13.13 -9.63
CA VAL A 87 -6.27 13.68 -10.22
C VAL A 87 -6.34 13.78 -11.74
N VAL A 88 -6.83 12.74 -12.44
CA VAL A 88 -6.86 12.75 -13.92
C VAL A 88 -8.24 13.16 -14.48
N GLY A 89 -9.30 12.76 -13.79
CA GLY A 89 -10.67 13.08 -14.19
C GLY A 89 -10.97 12.72 -15.65
N HIS A 90 -11.37 13.73 -16.42
CA HIS A 90 -11.61 13.64 -17.86
C HIS A 90 -10.35 13.81 -18.71
N GLY A 91 -9.20 14.05 -18.08
CA GLY A 91 -7.94 14.37 -18.75
C GLY A 91 -7.65 15.85 -18.82
N TYR A 92 -6.44 16.17 -19.25
CA TYR A 92 -5.97 17.56 -19.35
C TYR A 92 -6.09 18.06 -20.76
N GLN A 93 -6.54 19.31 -20.89
CA GLN A 93 -6.53 20.03 -22.15
C GLN A 93 -5.33 20.98 -22.19
N ILE A 94 -4.53 20.87 -23.23
CA ILE A 94 -3.38 21.75 -23.45
C ILE A 94 -3.83 22.93 -24.29
N GLN A 95 -3.41 24.14 -23.91
CA GLN A 95 -3.57 25.34 -24.63
C GLN A 95 -2.20 25.87 -25.06
N ALA A 96 -1.97 25.96 -26.35
CA ALA A 96 -0.73 26.54 -26.87
C ALA A 96 -0.79 28.08 -26.76
N ALA A 97 0.27 28.68 -26.20
CA ALA A 97 0.34 30.11 -25.93
C ALA A 97 1.48 30.80 -26.70
N THR A 98 1.54 30.60 -28.05
CA THR A 98 2.49 31.31 -28.90
C THR A 98 1.87 32.62 -29.40
N THR A 99 2.68 33.50 -29.98
CA THR A 99 2.23 34.74 -30.56
C THR A 99 1.38 34.55 -31.84
N ASN A 100 1.40 33.35 -32.42
CA ASN A 100 0.66 33.01 -33.65
C ASN A 100 -0.55 32.13 -33.34
N SER A 101 -1.75 32.72 -33.40
CA SER A 101 -3.01 32.00 -33.10
C SER A 101 -3.31 30.83 -34.06
N SER A 102 -2.85 30.92 -35.32
CA SER A 102 -3.02 29.84 -36.29
C SER A 102 -2.16 28.64 -35.93
N LEU A 103 -0.91 28.89 -35.52
CA LEU A 103 0.00 27.84 -35.04
C LEU A 103 -0.54 27.18 -33.76
N ASN A 104 -1.10 27.97 -32.84
CA ASN A 104 -1.68 27.44 -31.61
C ASN A 104 -2.80 26.43 -31.93
N LYS A 105 -3.73 26.76 -32.79
CA LYS A 105 -4.80 25.84 -33.21
C LYS A 105 -4.26 24.56 -33.87
N GLN A 106 -3.26 24.70 -34.74
CA GLN A 106 -2.64 23.53 -35.36
C GLN A 106 -1.98 22.58 -34.31
N LEU A 107 -1.25 23.15 -33.35
CA LEU A 107 -0.61 22.35 -32.29
C LEU A 107 -1.66 21.66 -31.42
N GLU A 108 -2.74 22.34 -31.05
CA GLU A 108 -3.84 21.78 -30.27
C GLU A 108 -4.56 20.65 -31.00
N GLU A 109 -4.87 20.83 -32.30
CA GLU A 109 -5.49 19.82 -33.15
C GLU A 109 -4.56 18.59 -33.32
N LEU A 110 -3.28 18.81 -33.55
CA LEU A 110 -2.28 17.76 -33.64
C LEU A 110 -2.12 16.99 -32.30
N TRP A 111 -2.13 17.70 -31.16
CA TRP A 111 -2.09 17.11 -29.85
C TRP A 111 -3.30 16.19 -29.60
N ILE A 112 -4.51 16.66 -29.90
CA ILE A 112 -5.73 15.84 -29.76
C ILE A 112 -5.66 14.58 -30.63
N GLN A 113 -5.09 14.67 -31.83
CA GLN A 113 -4.90 13.50 -32.69
C GLN A 113 -3.79 12.56 -32.14
N TRP A 114 -2.70 13.14 -31.63
CA TRP A 114 -1.60 12.38 -31.07
C TRP A 114 -1.99 11.65 -29.78
N CYS A 115 -2.86 12.20 -28.94
CA CYS A 115 -3.37 11.58 -27.71
C CYS A 115 -4.16 10.29 -27.94
N LYS A 116 -4.48 9.93 -29.18
CA LYS A 116 -5.17 8.67 -29.50
C LYS A 116 -4.23 7.47 -29.33
N PRO A 117 -4.76 6.28 -28.95
CA PRO A 117 -3.93 5.10 -28.60
C PRO A 117 -2.85 4.75 -29.63
N ARG A 118 -3.21 4.74 -30.92
CA ARG A 118 -2.29 4.37 -32.00
C ARG A 118 -1.11 5.34 -32.18
N ASN A 119 -1.28 6.58 -31.73
CA ASN A 119 -0.31 7.63 -32.00
C ASN A 119 0.60 7.90 -30.81
N CYS A 120 0.08 7.92 -29.58
CA CYS A 120 0.86 8.26 -28.38
C CYS A 120 1.52 7.04 -27.72
N ASP A 121 0.93 5.86 -27.84
CA ASP A 121 1.42 4.65 -27.20
C ASP A 121 2.19 3.75 -28.17
N VAL A 122 3.33 3.24 -27.77
CA VAL A 122 4.14 2.28 -28.55
C VAL A 122 3.35 0.99 -28.83
N THR A 123 2.58 0.51 -27.84
CA THR A 123 1.74 -0.68 -28.00
C THR A 123 0.45 -0.41 -28.80
N GLY A 124 0.09 0.87 -28.95
CA GLY A 124 -1.12 1.29 -29.67
C GLY A 124 -2.42 0.99 -28.94
N THR A 125 -2.38 0.65 -27.67
CA THR A 125 -3.54 0.19 -26.88
C THR A 125 -4.10 1.25 -25.92
N GLN A 126 -3.27 2.19 -25.47
CA GLN A 126 -3.62 3.16 -24.43
C GLN A 126 -3.68 4.60 -25.00
N SER A 127 -4.76 5.31 -24.68
CA SER A 127 -4.82 6.75 -24.91
C SER A 127 -3.93 7.49 -23.92
N MET A 128 -3.64 8.77 -24.20
CA MET A 128 -2.88 9.61 -23.26
C MET A 128 -3.55 9.65 -21.88
N ASN A 129 -4.88 9.75 -21.82
CA ASN A 129 -5.60 9.71 -20.55
C ASN A 129 -5.48 8.38 -19.82
N ASP A 130 -5.39 7.25 -20.53
CA ASP A 130 -5.17 5.95 -19.93
C ASP A 130 -3.75 5.83 -19.36
N ILE A 131 -2.77 6.37 -20.08
CA ILE A 131 -1.38 6.47 -19.62
C ILE A 131 -1.31 7.32 -18.34
N LEU A 132 -1.95 8.50 -18.31
CA LEU A 132 -1.99 9.37 -17.13
C LEU A 132 -2.65 8.68 -15.93
N ARG A 133 -3.77 7.98 -16.15
CA ARG A 133 -4.43 7.17 -15.09
C ARG A 133 -3.56 6.04 -14.59
N MET A 134 -2.78 5.42 -15.48
CA MET A 134 -1.82 4.38 -15.11
C MET A 134 -0.65 4.96 -14.32
N ILE A 135 -0.14 6.14 -14.68
CA ILE A 135 0.91 6.85 -13.93
C ILE A 135 0.47 7.07 -12.48
N VAL A 136 -0.71 7.65 -12.26
CA VAL A 136 -1.24 7.89 -10.91
C VAL A 136 -1.39 6.58 -10.14
N ARG A 137 -1.93 5.54 -10.78
CA ARG A 137 -2.13 4.22 -10.18
C ARG A 137 -0.82 3.58 -9.76
N ARG A 138 0.16 3.52 -10.68
CA ARG A 138 1.47 2.90 -10.41
C ARG A 138 2.29 3.70 -9.41
N LYS A 139 2.24 5.03 -9.50
CA LYS A 139 2.91 5.89 -8.51
C LYS A 139 2.38 5.61 -7.10
N LYS A 140 1.08 5.45 -6.90
CA LYS A 140 0.50 5.12 -5.58
C LYS A 140 0.89 3.72 -5.11
N VAL A 141 0.77 2.71 -5.96
CA VAL A 141 1.00 1.31 -5.59
C VAL A 141 2.48 0.96 -5.56
N ASP A 142 3.20 1.24 -6.64
CA ASP A 142 4.60 0.88 -6.80
C ASP A 142 5.57 1.93 -6.24
N GLY A 143 5.07 3.15 -6.02
CA GLY A 143 5.84 4.31 -5.60
C GLY A 143 6.38 5.13 -6.75
N GLY A 144 6.32 4.64 -7.97
CA GLY A 144 6.78 5.33 -9.17
C GLY A 144 6.48 4.56 -10.45
N ILE A 145 6.75 5.21 -11.57
CA ILE A 145 6.65 4.66 -12.92
C ILE A 145 7.69 5.32 -13.82
N LEU A 146 8.12 4.59 -14.84
CA LEU A 146 9.04 5.08 -15.85
C LEU A 146 8.30 5.26 -17.17
N ILE A 147 8.45 6.42 -17.79
CA ILE A 147 7.90 6.72 -19.11
C ILE A 147 9.08 6.97 -20.06
N LEU A 148 9.24 6.05 -20.98
CA LEU A 148 10.28 6.11 -21.99
C LEU A 148 9.79 6.81 -23.25
N LYS A 149 10.51 7.81 -23.70
CA LYS A 149 10.31 8.53 -24.95
C LYS A 149 10.88 7.70 -26.11
N ARG A 150 10.02 7.22 -26.98
CA ARG A 150 10.41 6.42 -28.15
C ARG A 150 10.26 7.25 -29.41
N TYR A 151 11.32 7.29 -30.20
CA TYR A 151 11.32 7.92 -31.51
C TYR A 151 11.14 6.82 -32.58
N THR A 152 9.98 6.79 -33.22
CA THR A 152 9.59 5.77 -34.18
C THR A 152 9.37 6.41 -35.55
N LYS A 153 9.61 5.63 -36.62
CA LYS A 153 9.30 6.08 -37.97
C LYS A 153 7.82 5.92 -38.34
N ASP A 154 7.07 5.24 -37.46
CA ASP A 154 5.66 4.94 -37.68
C ASP A 154 4.77 5.93 -36.94
N GLY A 155 3.72 6.36 -37.61
CA GLY A 155 2.71 7.26 -37.04
C GLY A 155 2.73 8.66 -37.64
N MET A 156 1.80 9.49 -37.17
CA MET A 156 1.63 10.87 -37.62
C MET A 156 2.80 11.75 -37.17
N ILE A 157 3.35 11.48 -36.02
CA ILE A 157 4.49 12.19 -35.42
C ILE A 157 5.49 11.11 -34.98
N PRO A 158 6.80 11.28 -35.22
CA PRO A 158 7.82 10.28 -34.91
C PRO A 158 8.15 10.20 -33.42
N PHE A 159 7.14 10.28 -32.56
CA PHE A 159 7.26 10.28 -31.11
C PHE A 159 6.13 9.48 -30.46
N LYS A 160 6.47 8.53 -29.61
CA LYS A 160 5.54 7.73 -28.83
C LYS A 160 6.05 7.53 -27.40
N LEU A 161 5.16 7.19 -26.48
CA LEU A 161 5.47 6.87 -25.09
C LEU A 161 5.43 5.36 -24.87
N GLN A 162 6.33 4.88 -24.04
CA GLN A 162 6.32 3.52 -23.51
C GLN A 162 6.36 3.58 -21.99
N ALA A 163 5.31 3.09 -21.34
CA ALA A 163 5.30 2.94 -19.90
C ALA A 163 6.07 1.67 -19.50
N LEU A 164 6.94 1.78 -18.50
CA LEU A 164 7.75 0.70 -17.96
C LEU A 164 7.54 0.62 -16.44
N GLU A 165 7.58 -0.59 -15.91
CA GLU A 165 7.53 -0.80 -14.47
C GLU A 165 8.87 -0.45 -13.81
N VAL A 166 8.83 -0.01 -12.56
CA VAL A 166 10.04 0.27 -11.78
C VAL A 166 10.89 -0.98 -11.49
N ASP A 167 10.28 -2.16 -11.65
CA ASP A 167 10.97 -3.45 -11.56
C ASP A 167 11.94 -3.69 -12.71
N GLU A 168 11.72 -3.02 -13.84
CA GLU A 168 12.58 -3.08 -15.02
C GLU A 168 13.89 -2.29 -14.86
N LEU A 169 14.03 -1.50 -13.78
CA LEU A 169 15.33 -0.92 -13.42
C LEU A 169 16.27 -2.02 -12.92
N ASP A 170 17.45 -2.14 -13.55
CA ASP A 170 18.42 -3.18 -13.22
C ASP A 170 19.15 -2.90 -11.89
N ASN A 171 18.61 -3.42 -10.80
CA ASN A 171 19.17 -3.29 -9.45
C ASN A 171 20.59 -3.89 -9.30
N MET A 172 21.02 -4.73 -10.24
CA MET A 172 22.33 -5.37 -10.22
C MET A 172 23.44 -4.43 -10.71
N GLN A 173 23.09 -3.40 -11.47
CA GLN A 173 24.06 -2.40 -11.93
C GLN A 173 24.40 -1.46 -10.77
N THR A 174 25.59 -1.63 -10.23
CA THR A 174 26.11 -0.85 -9.11
C THR A 174 27.60 -0.53 -9.31
N GLY A 175 28.07 0.58 -8.75
CA GLY A 175 29.46 0.96 -8.78
C GLY A 175 29.76 2.13 -9.70
N PRO A 176 31.03 2.56 -9.78
CA PRO A 176 31.45 3.58 -10.74
C PRO A 176 31.49 2.99 -12.15
N ASN A 177 31.03 3.75 -13.13
CA ASN A 177 31.21 3.41 -14.53
C ASN A 177 32.56 3.97 -15.06
N GLU A 178 32.88 3.65 -16.31
CA GLU A 178 34.13 4.11 -16.98
C GLU A 178 34.27 5.65 -17.03
N LYS A 179 33.16 6.40 -16.94
CA LYS A 179 33.13 7.87 -16.92
C LYS A 179 33.26 8.45 -15.51
N GLY A 180 33.42 7.61 -14.48
CA GLY A 180 33.53 8.03 -13.09
C GLY A 180 32.18 8.40 -12.44
N ASN A 181 31.07 8.20 -13.13
CA ASN A 181 29.72 8.37 -12.57
C ASN A 181 29.37 7.18 -11.66
N ARG A 182 28.52 7.43 -10.67
CA ARG A 182 28.04 6.36 -9.76
C ARG A 182 26.76 5.75 -10.29
N VAL A 183 26.72 4.43 -10.34
CA VAL A 183 25.48 3.69 -10.65
C VAL A 183 24.95 3.08 -9.36
N VAL A 184 23.70 3.36 -9.03
CA VAL A 184 23.03 2.84 -7.84
C VAL A 184 21.59 2.46 -8.20
N GLY A 185 21.25 1.17 -8.00
CA GLY A 185 19.91 0.67 -8.27
C GLY A 185 19.44 0.88 -9.71
N GLY A 186 20.35 0.71 -10.67
CA GLY A 186 20.06 0.88 -12.11
C GLY A 186 20.03 2.31 -12.61
N ILE A 187 20.34 3.29 -11.76
CA ILE A 187 20.36 4.72 -12.15
C ILE A 187 21.79 5.25 -12.06
N GLU A 188 22.26 5.86 -13.12
CA GLU A 188 23.56 6.52 -13.20
C GLU A 188 23.45 7.98 -12.76
N TYR A 189 24.30 8.39 -11.82
CA TYR A 189 24.33 9.74 -11.26
C TYR A 189 25.67 10.42 -11.53
N ASN A 190 25.62 11.70 -11.90
CA ASN A 190 26.81 12.53 -11.98
C ASN A 190 27.30 12.98 -10.58
N ARG A 191 28.39 13.73 -10.54
CA ARG A 191 28.99 14.26 -9.29
C ARG A 191 28.02 15.14 -8.46
N HIS A 192 26.94 15.64 -9.04
CA HIS A 192 25.94 16.48 -8.36
C HIS A 192 24.68 15.69 -7.97
N ASN A 193 24.74 14.34 -8.02
CA ASN A 193 23.61 13.45 -7.79
C ASN A 193 22.42 13.69 -8.74
N ARG A 194 22.69 14.20 -9.96
CA ARG A 194 21.69 14.32 -11.02
C ARG A 194 21.69 13.01 -11.83
N PRO A 195 20.54 12.40 -12.09
CA PRO A 195 20.46 11.24 -12.96
C PRO A 195 20.89 11.62 -14.38
N VAL A 196 21.72 10.81 -14.99
CA VAL A 196 22.20 10.97 -16.36
C VAL A 196 21.81 9.81 -17.27
N GLY A 197 21.41 8.69 -16.70
CA GLY A 197 20.91 7.53 -17.45
C GLY A 197 20.35 6.44 -16.57
N TYR A 198 19.69 5.50 -17.22
CA TYR A 198 18.99 4.41 -16.59
C TYR A 198 19.36 3.10 -17.27
N TRP A 199 19.62 2.06 -16.48
CA TRP A 199 19.83 0.70 -16.94
C TRP A 199 18.52 -0.07 -16.83
N ILE A 200 17.95 -0.44 -17.97
CA ILE A 200 16.62 -1.06 -18.06
C ILE A 200 16.75 -2.50 -18.56
N ARG A 201 16.13 -3.41 -17.84
CA ARG A 201 15.91 -4.80 -18.21
C ARG A 201 14.43 -5.03 -18.46
N GLN A 202 14.01 -4.94 -19.71
CA GLN A 202 12.61 -5.13 -20.06
C GLN A 202 12.19 -6.59 -19.90
N TYR A 203 10.98 -6.79 -19.39
CA TYR A 203 10.32 -8.07 -19.48
C TYR A 203 9.98 -8.39 -20.94
N GLN A 204 10.26 -9.60 -21.37
CA GLN A 204 9.80 -10.07 -22.67
C GLN A 204 8.30 -10.38 -22.60
N ILE A 205 7.69 -10.55 -23.78
CA ILE A 205 6.24 -10.75 -23.91
C ILE A 205 5.73 -12.04 -23.22
N ASP A 206 6.61 -12.99 -22.94
CA ASP A 206 6.32 -14.20 -22.17
C ASP A 206 6.16 -13.96 -20.67
N GLY A 207 6.56 -12.76 -20.19
CA GLY A 207 6.49 -12.36 -18.78
C GLY A 207 7.52 -13.03 -17.86
N TYR A 208 8.34 -13.95 -18.35
CA TYR A 208 9.33 -14.69 -17.56
C TYR A 208 10.76 -14.34 -17.95
N THR A 209 11.01 -14.15 -19.23
CA THR A 209 12.34 -13.85 -19.73
C THR A 209 12.63 -12.36 -19.57
N ILE A 210 13.79 -12.07 -18.99
CA ILE A 210 14.27 -10.69 -18.83
C ILE A 210 15.30 -10.43 -19.92
N ALA A 211 15.17 -9.32 -20.63
CA ALA A 211 16.13 -8.91 -21.66
C ALA A 211 17.47 -8.51 -21.06
N GLU A 212 18.52 -8.47 -21.87
CA GLU A 212 19.80 -7.88 -21.47
C GLU A 212 19.62 -6.40 -21.12
N PRO A 213 20.36 -5.88 -20.11
CA PRO A 213 20.22 -4.52 -19.69
C PRO A 213 20.62 -3.53 -20.79
N VAL A 214 19.76 -2.56 -21.05
CA VAL A 214 19.97 -1.50 -22.03
C VAL A 214 20.14 -0.17 -21.31
N TYR A 215 21.14 0.59 -21.68
CA TYR A 215 21.36 1.95 -21.18
C TYR A 215 20.46 2.95 -21.91
N ILE A 216 19.69 3.72 -21.17
CA ILE A 216 18.81 4.76 -21.69
C ILE A 216 19.24 6.09 -21.09
N PRO A 217 19.58 7.11 -21.91
CA PRO A 217 19.91 8.44 -21.43
C PRO A 217 18.75 9.08 -20.65
N ALA A 218 19.05 9.85 -19.62
CA ALA A 218 18.02 10.49 -18.80
C ALA A 218 17.12 11.46 -19.58
N LYS A 219 17.58 12.04 -20.67
CA LYS A 219 16.76 12.90 -21.55
C LYS A 219 15.60 12.17 -22.22
N ASP A 220 15.72 10.85 -22.40
CA ASP A 220 14.74 10.00 -23.05
C ASP A 220 13.84 9.25 -22.03
N MET A 221 14.03 9.50 -20.73
CA MET A 221 13.30 8.82 -19.66
C MET A 221 12.72 9.81 -18.66
N ILE A 222 11.43 9.72 -18.42
CA ILE A 222 10.75 10.44 -17.34
C ILE A 222 10.50 9.44 -16.21
N PHE A 223 11.17 9.65 -15.08
CA PHE A 223 10.97 8.84 -13.87
C PHE A 223 10.09 9.61 -12.89
N ILE A 224 8.85 9.19 -12.75
CA ILE A 224 7.83 9.84 -11.92
C ILE A 224 7.77 9.11 -10.59
N PHE A 225 8.24 9.74 -9.52
CA PHE A 225 8.14 9.26 -8.14
C PHE A 225 8.21 10.43 -7.16
N GLU A 226 7.81 10.20 -5.93
CA GLU A 226 7.91 11.20 -4.87
C GLU A 226 9.22 11.06 -4.09
N LYS A 227 9.98 12.15 -4.01
CA LYS A 227 11.21 12.23 -3.22
C LYS A 227 10.90 12.80 -1.84
N ARG A 228 10.75 11.94 -0.84
CA ARG A 228 10.41 12.34 0.56
C ARG A 228 11.63 12.76 1.38
N ARG A 229 12.82 12.29 1.02
CA ARG A 229 14.09 12.64 1.68
C ARG A 229 15.14 13.04 0.66
N PRO A 230 16.01 14.04 0.92
CA PRO A 230 17.05 14.47 -0.02
C PRO A 230 17.98 13.35 -0.49
N SER A 231 18.24 12.36 0.37
CA SER A 231 19.08 11.20 0.08
C SER A 231 18.37 10.04 -0.63
N GLN A 232 17.07 10.18 -0.90
CA GLN A 232 16.30 9.17 -1.62
C GLN A 232 16.59 9.25 -3.12
N ILE A 233 16.89 8.13 -3.73
CA ILE A 233 17.24 8.00 -5.16
C ILE A 233 16.26 7.11 -5.93
N ARG A 234 15.52 6.28 -5.24
CA ARG A 234 14.52 5.37 -5.80
C ARG A 234 13.16 5.58 -5.12
N GLU A 235 12.17 5.11 -5.78
CA GLU A 235 10.77 5.11 -5.35
C GLU A 235 10.53 4.26 -4.08
N MET A 236 9.46 4.58 -3.38
CA MET A 236 8.87 3.75 -2.31
C MET A 236 7.35 3.87 -2.41
N SER A 237 6.65 2.75 -2.34
CA SER A 237 5.19 2.74 -2.40
C SER A 237 4.56 3.79 -1.46
N ASP A 238 3.65 4.60 -1.97
CA ASP A 238 2.92 5.59 -1.17
C ASP A 238 2.00 4.89 -0.15
N MET A 239 1.65 3.63 -0.43
CA MET A 239 0.83 2.81 0.45
C MET A 239 1.63 2.17 1.61
N ALA A 240 2.95 2.37 1.68
CA ALA A 240 3.82 1.68 2.64
C ALA A 240 3.33 1.77 4.09
N CYS A 241 2.84 2.94 4.53
CA CYS A 241 2.34 3.14 5.89
C CYS A 241 0.99 2.49 6.16
N THR A 242 0.17 2.26 5.13
CA THR A 242 -1.21 1.74 5.26
C THR A 242 -1.34 0.25 4.97
N VAL A 243 -0.39 -0.34 4.23
CA VAL A 243 -0.38 -1.78 3.86
C VAL A 243 -0.65 -2.71 5.04
N PRO A 244 0.03 -2.60 6.21
CA PRO A 244 -0.22 -3.48 7.33
C PRO A 244 -1.67 -3.36 7.85
N ARG A 245 -2.18 -2.13 7.97
CA ARG A 245 -3.51 -1.87 8.48
C ARG A 245 -4.61 -2.34 7.54
N VAL A 246 -4.43 -2.17 6.24
CA VAL A 246 -5.38 -2.69 5.23
C VAL A 246 -5.44 -4.21 5.31
N ARG A 247 -4.30 -4.88 5.43
CA ARG A 247 -4.24 -6.33 5.61
C ARG A 247 -4.97 -6.77 6.87
N ASP A 248 -4.67 -6.16 8.02
CA ASP A 248 -5.31 -6.48 9.30
C ASP A 248 -6.83 -6.31 9.22
N THR A 249 -7.30 -5.26 8.53
CA THR A 249 -8.75 -5.02 8.32
C THR A 249 -9.38 -6.13 7.48
N ASN A 250 -8.74 -6.55 6.40
CA ASN A 250 -9.23 -7.65 5.56
C ASN A 250 -9.27 -8.98 6.32
N GLU A 251 -8.24 -9.30 7.10
CA GLU A 251 -8.18 -10.50 7.93
C GLU A 251 -9.27 -10.48 9.02
N PHE A 252 -9.47 -9.32 9.67
CA PHE A 252 -10.54 -9.14 10.65
C PHE A 252 -11.93 -9.34 10.03
N MET A 253 -12.23 -8.71 8.89
CA MET A 253 -13.50 -8.88 8.20
C MET A 253 -13.76 -10.32 7.78
N THR A 254 -12.72 -11.01 7.34
CA THR A 254 -12.79 -12.45 7.03
C THR A 254 -13.13 -13.25 8.28
N ALA A 255 -12.46 -12.98 9.40
CA ALA A 255 -12.72 -13.67 10.68
C ALA A 255 -14.15 -13.42 11.19
N VAL A 256 -14.65 -12.17 11.10
CA VAL A 256 -16.03 -11.83 11.44
C VAL A 256 -17.01 -12.57 10.53
N SER A 257 -16.79 -12.59 9.23
CA SER A 257 -17.63 -13.32 8.28
C SER A 257 -17.68 -14.83 8.58
N VAL A 258 -16.55 -15.44 8.94
CA VAL A 258 -16.50 -16.84 9.36
C VAL A 258 -17.27 -17.06 10.66
N LYS A 259 -17.08 -16.18 11.66
CA LYS A 259 -17.81 -16.23 12.93
C LYS A 259 -19.32 -16.18 12.71
N GLU A 260 -19.80 -15.22 11.91
CA GLU A 260 -21.24 -15.07 11.63
C GLU A 260 -21.79 -16.26 10.84
N ARG A 261 -21.04 -16.83 9.91
CA ARG A 261 -21.45 -18.07 9.21
C ARG A 261 -21.56 -19.26 10.16
N ILE A 262 -20.62 -19.40 11.09
CA ILE A 262 -20.68 -20.46 12.11
C ILE A 262 -21.83 -20.23 13.06
N ALA A 263 -22.10 -18.98 13.48
CA ALA A 263 -23.22 -18.62 14.32
C ALA A 263 -24.57 -18.88 13.64
N ALA A 264 -24.64 -18.64 12.33
CA ALA A 264 -25.86 -18.94 11.52
C ALA A 264 -26.10 -20.46 11.35
N CYS A 265 -25.02 -21.26 11.39
CA CYS A 265 -25.13 -22.71 11.48
C CYS A 265 -25.26 -23.07 12.97
N LEU A 266 -26.49 -23.20 13.49
CA LEU A 266 -26.76 -23.57 14.88
C LEU A 266 -25.86 -24.73 15.31
N SER A 267 -24.79 -24.41 16.05
CA SER A 267 -23.85 -25.42 16.55
C SER A 267 -24.45 -26.02 17.83
N VAL A 268 -24.90 -27.24 17.74
CA VAL A 268 -25.45 -27.99 18.87
C VAL A 268 -24.39 -29.01 19.32
N PHE A 269 -23.92 -28.87 20.55
CA PHE A 269 -23.06 -29.90 21.17
C PHE A 269 -23.92 -30.86 21.99
N ILE A 270 -23.78 -32.15 21.72
CA ILE A 270 -24.48 -33.20 22.44
C ILE A 270 -23.56 -33.69 23.56
N LYS A 271 -23.89 -33.36 24.80
CA LYS A 271 -23.18 -33.86 25.98
C LYS A 271 -23.74 -35.25 26.34
N LYS A 272 -22.91 -36.28 26.17
CA LYS A 272 -23.27 -37.62 26.59
C LYS A 272 -23.06 -37.74 28.12
N GLN A 273 -24.11 -37.95 28.86
CA GLN A 273 -24.01 -38.34 30.25
C GLN A 273 -23.94 -39.88 30.30
N LEU A 274 -22.87 -40.40 30.86
CA LEU A 274 -22.77 -41.81 31.20
C LEU A 274 -23.89 -42.09 32.19
N PRO A 275 -24.72 -43.16 31.99
CA PRO A 275 -25.69 -43.55 32.99
C PRO A 275 -24.95 -43.87 34.29
N PRO A 276 -25.50 -43.55 35.47
CA PRO A 276 -24.89 -43.88 36.75
C PRO A 276 -24.64 -45.39 36.80
N VAL A 277 -23.38 -45.77 36.95
CA VAL A 277 -22.99 -47.19 37.09
C VAL A 277 -23.62 -47.69 38.38
N GLY A 278 -24.80 -48.30 38.23
CA GLY A 278 -25.43 -49.03 39.30
C GLY A 278 -24.53 -50.24 39.68
N MET A 279 -23.98 -50.20 40.88
CA MET A 279 -23.30 -51.34 41.43
C MET A 279 -24.29 -52.54 41.48
N GLY A 280 -24.02 -53.55 40.67
CA GLY A 280 -24.62 -54.86 40.77
C GLY A 280 -25.47 -55.30 39.58
N ARG A 281 -24.80 -55.89 38.60
CA ARG A 281 -25.12 -57.19 38.00
C ARG A 281 -24.16 -57.57 36.89
N SER A 282 -23.35 -58.55 37.20
CA SER A 282 -22.69 -59.37 36.18
C SER A 282 -23.75 -60.10 35.35
N GLY A 283 -23.67 -60.00 34.07
CA GLY A 283 -24.41 -60.87 33.19
C GLY A 283 -24.79 -60.27 31.86
N SER A 284 -24.20 -60.83 30.84
CA SER A 284 -24.57 -60.94 29.43
C SER A 284 -24.32 -59.73 28.52
N ASN A 285 -23.41 -60.01 27.65
CA ASN A 285 -23.30 -59.50 26.29
C ASN A 285 -24.64 -59.19 25.67
N SER A 286 -25.05 -57.96 25.64
CA SER A 286 -26.07 -57.51 24.65
C SER A 286 -25.45 -56.37 23.90
N GLY A 287 -25.26 -56.61 22.61
CA GLY A 287 -24.65 -55.71 21.66
C GLY A 287 -25.21 -54.31 21.74
N ASN A 288 -24.39 -53.39 21.41
CA ASN A 288 -24.67 -51.96 21.21
C ASN A 288 -25.71 -51.75 20.10
N ALA A 289 -26.95 -52.28 20.34
CA ALA A 289 -28.07 -52.03 19.42
C ALA A 289 -28.80 -50.78 19.90
N GLY A 290 -28.47 -49.64 19.33
CA GLY A 290 -29.27 -48.45 19.51
C GLY A 290 -28.56 -47.11 19.75
N GLN A 291 -27.27 -47.08 20.00
CA GLN A 291 -26.58 -45.79 20.02
C GLN A 291 -26.30 -45.35 18.58
N LYS A 292 -27.04 -44.36 18.13
CA LYS A 292 -26.71 -43.69 16.85
C LYS A 292 -25.35 -43.03 16.98
N GLU A 293 -24.42 -43.44 16.14
CA GLU A 293 -23.13 -42.78 16.00
C GLU A 293 -23.43 -41.45 15.26
N TYR A 294 -23.15 -40.33 15.93
CA TYR A 294 -23.33 -39.03 15.33
C TYR A 294 -22.20 -38.81 14.31
N ASP A 295 -22.58 -38.80 13.04
CA ASP A 295 -21.63 -38.53 11.92
C ASP A 295 -21.25 -37.03 11.97
N GLY A 296 -20.17 -36.75 12.72
CA GLY A 296 -19.83 -35.43 13.23
C GLY A 296 -19.05 -34.54 12.27
N LYS A 297 -19.07 -34.80 10.95
CA LYS A 297 -18.12 -34.11 10.05
C LYS A 297 -18.69 -32.96 9.23
N THR A 298 -20.00 -32.76 9.17
CA THR A 298 -20.61 -31.67 8.39
C THR A 298 -21.79 -31.08 9.11
N LEU A 299 -21.70 -29.80 9.47
CA LEU A 299 -22.84 -28.99 9.97
C LEU A 299 -23.53 -28.37 8.76
N THR A 300 -24.81 -28.75 8.56
CA THR A 300 -25.67 -28.11 7.56
C THR A 300 -26.70 -27.23 8.25
N PRO A 301 -27.00 -26.03 7.76
CA PRO A 301 -28.05 -25.17 8.30
C PRO A 301 -29.38 -25.87 8.34
N GLY A 302 -30.10 -25.81 9.50
CA GLY A 302 -31.40 -26.42 9.65
C GLY A 302 -31.41 -27.92 9.93
N MET A 303 -30.30 -28.53 10.29
CA MET A 303 -30.19 -29.94 10.61
C MET A 303 -30.91 -30.24 11.94
N ILE A 304 -31.93 -31.07 11.92
CA ILE A 304 -32.61 -31.62 13.11
C ILE A 304 -32.14 -33.05 13.29
N LYS A 305 -31.52 -33.36 14.43
CA LYS A 305 -31.13 -34.74 14.81
C LYS A 305 -31.82 -35.14 16.12
N GLU A 306 -32.36 -36.35 16.16
CA GLU A 306 -32.83 -36.96 17.39
C GLU A 306 -31.68 -37.38 18.28
N LEU A 307 -31.79 -37.08 19.57
CA LEU A 307 -30.82 -37.43 20.62
C LEU A 307 -31.08 -38.79 21.18
N ASN A 308 -30.03 -39.45 21.65
CA ASN A 308 -30.19 -40.69 22.45
C ASN A 308 -30.65 -40.35 23.88
N ALA A 309 -31.31 -41.30 24.55
CA ALA A 309 -31.70 -41.13 25.93
C ALA A 309 -30.50 -40.89 26.82
N GLY A 310 -30.48 -39.75 27.54
CA GLY A 310 -29.39 -39.34 28.42
C GLY A 310 -28.41 -38.34 27.78
N ASP A 311 -28.64 -37.95 26.51
CA ASP A 311 -27.86 -36.92 25.88
C ASP A 311 -28.52 -35.52 26.11
N GLU A 312 -27.72 -34.56 26.45
CA GLU A 312 -28.12 -33.15 26.69
C GLU A 312 -27.60 -32.25 25.60
N VAL A 313 -28.44 -31.35 25.13
CA VAL A 313 -28.06 -30.35 24.11
C VAL A 313 -27.46 -29.13 24.79
N GLN A 314 -26.21 -28.84 24.52
CA GLN A 314 -25.62 -27.59 24.91
C GLN A 314 -25.43 -26.73 23.68
N VAL A 315 -26.23 -25.67 23.57
CA VAL A 315 -26.05 -24.65 22.53
C VAL A 315 -24.86 -23.80 22.91
N VAL A 316 -23.75 -23.90 22.16
CA VAL A 316 -22.65 -22.96 22.26
C VAL A 316 -23.06 -21.71 21.52
N ASN A 317 -23.55 -20.75 22.28
CA ASN A 317 -23.75 -19.42 21.78
C ASN A 317 -22.35 -18.74 21.78
N PRO A 318 -21.76 -18.39 20.66
CA PRO A 318 -20.49 -17.67 20.61
C PRO A 318 -20.70 -16.19 21.01
N THR A 319 -21.36 -15.97 22.16
CA THR A 319 -21.47 -14.65 22.79
C THR A 319 -20.16 -14.28 23.49
N GLY A 320 -19.06 -14.34 22.76
CA GLY A 320 -17.92 -13.50 23.08
C GLY A 320 -18.37 -12.06 22.85
N GLN A 321 -17.96 -11.13 23.73
CA GLN A 321 -18.25 -9.72 23.59
C GLN A 321 -18.21 -9.34 22.11
N ALA A 322 -19.37 -8.94 21.57
CA ALA A 322 -19.45 -8.46 20.21
C ALA A 322 -18.57 -7.21 20.15
N THR A 323 -17.32 -7.40 19.78
CA THR A 323 -16.54 -6.27 19.29
C THR A 323 -17.41 -5.66 18.24
N ASP A 324 -17.79 -4.41 18.40
CA ASP A 324 -18.58 -3.71 17.42
C ASP A 324 -17.76 -3.66 16.11
N ALA A 325 -17.95 -4.69 15.29
CA ALA A 325 -17.20 -4.88 14.06
C ALA A 325 -17.36 -3.67 13.12
N ALA A 326 -18.50 -3.01 13.16
CA ALA A 326 -18.77 -1.83 12.38
C ALA A 326 -17.89 -0.66 12.84
N SER A 327 -17.88 -0.37 14.15
CA SER A 327 -17.06 0.71 14.72
C SER A 327 -15.56 0.46 14.54
N PHE A 328 -15.12 -0.80 14.70
CA PHE A 328 -13.73 -1.17 14.46
C PHE A 328 -13.32 -0.95 12.99
N THR A 329 -14.12 -1.44 12.07
CA THR A 329 -13.86 -1.27 10.62
C THR A 329 -13.85 0.20 10.24
N LYS A 330 -14.82 0.98 10.74
CA LYS A 330 -14.91 2.42 10.51
C LYS A 330 -13.68 3.17 11.02
N LEU A 331 -13.21 2.83 12.23
CA LEU A 331 -11.96 3.40 12.77
C LEU A 331 -10.76 3.11 11.88
N HIS A 332 -10.62 1.84 11.44
CA HIS A 332 -9.53 1.44 10.55
C HIS A 332 -9.58 2.16 9.21
N GLN A 333 -10.76 2.29 8.60
CA GLN A 333 -10.93 3.04 7.34
C GLN A 333 -10.57 4.52 7.50
N ARG A 334 -10.95 5.16 8.61
CA ARG A 334 -10.54 6.53 8.93
C ARG A 334 -9.03 6.68 9.03
N MET A 335 -8.36 5.74 9.71
CA MET A 335 -6.90 5.77 9.84
C MET A 335 -6.18 5.47 8.53
N ILE A 336 -6.75 4.61 7.67
CA ILE A 336 -6.23 4.33 6.32
C ILE A 336 -6.37 5.58 5.45
N GLY A 337 -7.55 6.21 5.45
CA GLY A 337 -7.79 7.47 4.74
C GLY A 337 -6.82 8.56 5.20
N ALA A 338 -6.72 8.81 6.50
CA ALA A 338 -5.79 9.78 7.07
C ALA A 338 -4.33 9.51 6.69
N GLY A 339 -3.91 8.23 6.65
CA GLY A 339 -2.55 7.85 6.20
C GLY A 339 -2.29 8.08 4.71
N GLN A 340 -3.35 8.27 3.93
CA GLN A 340 -3.28 8.60 2.50
C GLN A 340 -3.69 10.05 2.20
N GLY A 341 -3.95 10.86 3.23
CA GLY A 341 -4.40 12.24 3.06
C GLY A 341 -5.82 12.35 2.50
N LEU A 342 -6.67 11.36 2.77
CA LEU A 342 -8.05 11.32 2.30
C LEU A 342 -9.04 11.30 3.45
N SER A 343 -10.20 11.93 3.25
CA SER A 343 -11.33 11.84 4.16
C SER A 343 -11.89 10.40 4.23
N TYR A 344 -12.65 10.12 5.29
CA TYR A 344 -13.35 8.85 5.44
C TYR A 344 -14.31 8.61 4.27
N GLU A 345 -15.03 9.64 3.86
CA GLU A 345 -16.02 9.61 2.79
C GLU A 345 -15.38 9.29 1.43
N ALA A 346 -14.20 9.85 1.15
CA ALA A 346 -13.45 9.54 -0.06
C ALA A 346 -12.93 8.10 -0.09
N THR A 347 -12.61 7.54 1.08
CA THR A 347 -12.07 6.19 1.24
C THR A 347 -13.16 5.13 1.26
N SER A 348 -14.21 5.32 2.09
CA SER A 348 -15.31 4.35 2.30
C SER A 348 -16.46 4.52 1.32
N ARG A 349 -16.64 5.72 0.77
CA ARG A 349 -17.82 6.17 0.01
C ARG A 349 -19.12 6.13 0.79
N ASP A 350 -19.03 6.11 2.10
CA ASP A 350 -20.17 6.14 3.02
C ASP A 350 -20.48 7.58 3.42
N MET A 351 -21.63 8.08 2.98
CA MET A 351 -22.15 9.43 3.27
C MET A 351 -23.26 9.41 4.32
N SER A 352 -23.54 8.27 4.95
CA SER A 352 -24.71 8.07 5.79
C SER A 352 -24.76 8.95 7.04
N GLU A 353 -23.59 9.27 7.61
CA GLU A 353 -23.48 10.08 8.84
C GLU A 353 -22.98 11.51 8.58
N THR A 354 -22.84 11.91 7.33
CA THR A 354 -22.20 13.17 6.96
C THR A 354 -23.24 14.20 6.55
N ASN A 355 -23.17 15.40 7.12
CA ASN A 355 -23.98 16.54 6.67
C ASN A 355 -23.26 17.28 5.51
N TYR A 356 -24.01 18.11 4.78
CA TYR A 356 -23.48 18.83 3.62
C TYR A 356 -22.24 19.69 3.94
N ALA A 357 -22.22 20.36 5.09
CA ALA A 357 -21.11 21.23 5.48
C ALA A 357 -19.82 20.41 5.75
N SER A 358 -19.96 19.30 6.47
CA SER A 358 -18.82 18.40 6.78
C SER A 358 -18.31 17.70 5.51
N ALA A 359 -19.22 17.23 4.64
CA ALA A 359 -18.85 16.60 3.37
C ALA A 359 -18.07 17.58 2.47
N ARG A 360 -18.54 18.85 2.41
CA ARG A 360 -17.87 19.89 1.64
C ARG A 360 -16.48 20.21 2.19
N GLN A 361 -16.34 20.31 3.51
CA GLN A 361 -15.04 20.57 4.14
C GLN A 361 -14.08 19.41 3.87
N GLY A 362 -14.53 18.15 4.00
CA GLY A 362 -13.72 16.98 3.68
C GLY A 362 -13.28 16.96 2.22
N ALA A 363 -14.17 17.30 1.28
CA ALA A 363 -13.84 17.40 -0.14
C ALA A 363 -12.78 18.49 -0.45
N ILE A 364 -12.83 19.63 0.24
CA ILE A 364 -11.83 20.71 0.10
C ILE A 364 -10.46 20.23 0.59
N GLU A 365 -10.40 19.52 1.72
CA GLU A 365 -9.14 18.96 2.22
C GLU A 365 -8.59 17.86 1.28
N ASP A 366 -9.46 17.01 0.76
CA ASP A 366 -9.09 15.99 -0.24
C ASP A 366 -8.54 16.64 -1.52
N GLU A 367 -9.13 17.76 -1.96
CA GLU A 367 -8.70 18.52 -3.15
C GLU A 367 -7.26 19.00 -3.02
N LEU A 368 -6.83 19.46 -1.84
CA LEU A 368 -5.43 19.84 -1.60
C LEU A 368 -4.48 18.66 -1.79
N THR A 369 -4.86 17.47 -1.35
CA THR A 369 -4.07 16.25 -1.53
C THR A 369 -3.99 15.84 -3.00
N TYR A 370 -5.09 15.97 -3.73
CA TYR A 370 -5.10 15.68 -5.19
C TYR A 370 -4.29 16.70 -5.98
N ALA A 371 -4.33 17.98 -5.60
CA ALA A 371 -3.58 19.05 -6.25
C ALA A 371 -2.05 18.81 -6.21
N GLU A 372 -1.52 18.26 -5.11
CA GLU A 372 -0.09 17.88 -5.05
C GLU A 372 0.28 16.80 -6.07
N GLU A 373 -0.62 15.84 -6.30
CA GLU A 373 -0.39 14.79 -7.30
C GLU A 373 -0.59 15.31 -8.72
N GLU A 374 -1.52 16.24 -8.92
CA GLU A 374 -1.73 16.93 -10.18
C GLU A 374 -0.50 17.74 -10.59
N GLU A 375 0.12 18.48 -9.67
CA GLU A 375 1.34 19.26 -9.94
C GLU A 375 2.48 18.38 -10.46
N ARG A 376 2.67 17.21 -9.83
CA ARG A 376 3.68 16.23 -10.27
C ARG A 376 3.37 15.68 -11.66
N LEU A 377 2.10 15.39 -11.91
CA LEU A 377 1.64 14.88 -13.20
C LEU A 377 1.77 15.94 -14.29
N MET A 378 1.45 17.20 -13.99
CA MET A 378 1.62 18.34 -14.88
C MET A 378 3.08 18.53 -15.28
N THR A 379 4.02 18.44 -14.32
CA THR A 379 5.45 18.52 -14.61
C THR A 379 5.89 17.45 -15.63
N ALA A 380 5.40 16.22 -15.49
CA ALA A 380 5.68 15.16 -16.44
C ALA A 380 5.01 15.41 -17.80
N LEU A 381 3.79 15.95 -17.80
CA LEU A 381 3.03 16.28 -18.99
C LEU A 381 3.69 17.42 -19.79
N ASP A 382 4.23 18.43 -19.10
CA ASP A 382 4.97 19.53 -19.72
C ASP A 382 6.20 18.99 -20.48
N GLU A 383 6.95 18.07 -19.89
CA GLU A 383 8.10 17.44 -20.54
C GLU A 383 7.69 16.58 -21.76
N ILE A 384 6.56 15.89 -21.67
CA ILE A 384 5.98 15.14 -22.80
C ILE A 384 5.56 16.10 -23.92
N TYR A 385 4.89 17.19 -23.56
CA TYR A 385 4.41 18.18 -24.53
C TYR A 385 5.57 18.91 -25.21
N GLU A 386 6.60 19.30 -24.49
CA GLU A 386 7.82 19.87 -25.06
C GLU A 386 8.43 18.93 -26.13
N THR A 387 8.57 17.65 -25.78
CA THR A 387 9.08 16.63 -26.70
C THR A 387 8.18 16.44 -27.92
N PHE A 388 6.86 16.51 -27.71
CA PHE A 388 5.86 16.45 -28.78
C PHE A 388 6.00 17.64 -29.75
N VAL A 389 6.10 18.86 -29.23
CA VAL A 389 6.26 20.08 -30.07
C VAL A 389 7.55 20.01 -30.88
N ILE A 390 8.67 19.63 -30.26
CA ILE A 390 9.94 19.45 -30.97
C ILE A 390 9.80 18.40 -32.07
N SER A 391 9.11 17.29 -31.80
CA SER A 391 8.89 16.23 -32.78
C SER A 391 7.97 16.67 -33.94
N CYS A 392 7.00 17.55 -33.68
CA CYS A 392 6.17 18.15 -34.73
C CYS A 392 6.95 19.08 -35.67
N VAL A 393 7.96 19.78 -35.11
CA VAL A 393 8.80 20.71 -35.95
C VAL A 393 9.79 19.91 -36.81
N LEU A 394 10.18 18.72 -36.36
CA LEU A 394 11.14 17.85 -37.05
C LEU A 394 10.47 16.90 -38.07
N ALA A 395 9.16 16.72 -38.00
CA ALA A 395 8.36 15.89 -38.93
C ALA A 395 7.90 16.66 -40.17
#